data_f4b2b9c212b50bfb444783de97d4493f
#
_entry.id   f4b2b9c212b50bfb444783de97d4493f
#
_cell.length_a   1.000
_cell.length_b   1.000
_cell.length_c   1.000
_cell.angle_alpha   90.00
_cell.angle_beta   90.00
_cell.angle_gamma   90.00
#
_symmetry.space_group_name_H-M   'P 1'
#
loop_
_entity.id
_entity.type
_entity.pdbx_description
1 polymer ?
#
loop_
_entity_poly.entity_id
_entity_poly.type
_entity_poly.pdbx_seq_one_letter_code
_entity_poly.pdbx_strand_id
1 'polypeptide(L)'
;MRRQSAGAELSLSIHGDISHNKRNFQGDLEAVLMGDFDFKGKFALSETFTATPPPALHIEGIGLIGFPLSERDAKLIEAAAIQAPFGRGTHTVVDTTVRDTFEINPNRFSFENPAWNEFLQAVTQKVATGLGLPPKRPPPHAELYKLLLYKTGSQ
;
A
#
# COMPACT_ATOMS: atom_id res chain seq x y z
N MET A 1 26.32 26.17 51.40
CA MET A 1 26.88 25.16 50.48
C MET A 1 25.91 25.02 49.30
N ARG A 2 26.14 25.70 48.18
CA ARG A 2 25.32 25.64 46.97
C ARG A 2 25.99 24.67 45.99
N ARG A 3 25.28 23.61 45.61
CA ARG A 3 25.71 22.75 44.48
C ARG A 3 25.16 23.34 43.19
N GLN A 4 26.06 23.72 42.32
CA GLN A 4 25.76 24.03 40.91
C GLN A 4 25.65 22.71 40.15
N SER A 5 24.53 22.49 39.49
CA SER A 5 24.35 21.42 38.50
C SER A 5 24.72 22.03 37.13
N ALA A 6 25.76 21.52 36.53
CA ALA A 6 26.12 21.81 35.14
C ALA A 6 25.16 21.09 34.20
N GLY A 7 24.33 21.84 33.49
CA GLY A 7 23.56 21.36 32.37
C GLY A 7 24.46 21.28 31.14
N ALA A 8 24.71 20.09 30.64
CA ALA A 8 25.32 19.88 29.34
C ALA A 8 24.25 20.04 28.25
N GLU A 9 24.26 21.17 27.57
CA GLU A 9 23.54 21.35 26.29
C GLU A 9 24.27 20.54 25.21
N LEU A 10 23.65 19.44 24.77
CA LEU A 10 24.02 18.74 23.54
C LEU A 10 23.44 19.51 22.35
N SER A 11 24.23 20.48 21.85
CA SER A 11 23.97 21.09 20.54
C SER A 11 24.26 20.07 19.45
N LEU A 12 23.22 19.41 18.93
CA LEU A 12 23.30 18.58 17.74
C LEU A 12 23.34 19.53 16.53
N SER A 13 24.54 19.87 16.09
CA SER A 13 24.74 20.59 14.83
C SER A 13 24.47 19.67 13.67
N ILE A 14 23.23 19.66 13.17
CA ILE A 14 22.87 19.02 11.88
C ILE A 14 23.29 19.98 10.77
N HIS A 15 24.60 20.09 10.53
CA HIS A 15 25.15 20.63 9.29
C HIS A 15 25.40 19.47 8.32
N GLY A 16 24.38 18.65 8.04
CA GLY A 16 24.33 17.81 6.87
C GLY A 16 24.00 18.67 5.66
N ASP A 17 24.86 18.64 4.71
CA ASP A 17 24.93 19.40 3.47
C ASP A 17 23.61 19.43 2.69
N ILE A 18 22.68 20.31 3.08
CA ILE A 18 21.40 20.56 2.41
C ILE A 18 21.62 21.09 0.97
N SER A 19 22.82 21.66 0.71
CA SER A 19 23.17 22.22 -0.59
C SER A 19 23.38 21.16 -1.66
N HIS A 20 23.90 19.97 -1.29
CA HIS A 20 24.14 18.86 -2.22
C HIS A 20 22.82 18.20 -2.65
N ASN A 21 21.89 18.07 -1.73
CA ASN A 21 20.58 17.45 -2.01
C ASN A 21 19.68 18.37 -2.88
N LYS A 22 19.79 19.70 -2.70
CA LYS A 22 19.07 20.67 -3.56
C LYS A 22 19.59 20.70 -4.99
N ARG A 23 20.91 20.54 -5.20
CA ARG A 23 21.49 20.51 -6.56
C ARG A 23 21.05 19.27 -7.32
N ASN A 24 21.05 18.10 -6.67
CA ASN A 24 20.60 16.86 -7.29
C ASN A 24 19.13 16.92 -7.66
N PHE A 25 18.26 17.41 -6.76
CA PHE A 25 16.82 17.52 -7.05
C PHE A 25 16.54 18.51 -8.21
N GLN A 26 17.21 19.64 -8.23
CA GLN A 26 17.04 20.64 -9.30
C GLN A 26 17.56 20.09 -10.64
N GLY A 27 18.73 19.44 -10.65
CA GLY A 27 19.30 18.82 -11.84
C GLY A 27 18.44 17.67 -12.37
N ASP A 28 17.91 16.83 -11.47
CA ASP A 28 17.00 15.73 -11.83
C ASP A 28 15.69 16.29 -12.41
N LEU A 29 15.15 17.37 -11.84
CA LEU A 29 13.95 18.03 -12.33
C LEU A 29 14.17 18.69 -13.72
N GLU A 30 15.29 19.39 -13.89
CA GLU A 30 15.68 19.98 -15.18
C GLU A 30 15.86 18.89 -16.25
N ALA A 31 16.51 17.78 -15.95
CA ALA A 31 16.69 16.64 -16.86
C ALA A 31 15.32 16.06 -17.31
N VAL A 32 14.39 15.89 -16.36
CA VAL A 32 13.02 15.44 -16.67
C VAL A 32 12.28 16.44 -17.57
N LEU A 33 12.38 17.74 -17.27
CA LEU A 33 11.72 18.80 -18.06
C LEU A 33 12.32 18.99 -19.46
N MET A 34 13.63 18.76 -19.59
CA MET A 34 14.35 18.81 -20.88
C MET A 34 14.21 17.55 -21.73
N GLY A 35 13.57 16.49 -21.19
CA GLY A 35 13.41 15.22 -21.89
C GLY A 35 14.66 14.33 -21.90
N ASP A 36 15.70 14.69 -21.17
CA ASP A 36 16.96 13.93 -21.06
C ASP A 36 16.86 12.72 -20.12
N PHE A 37 15.68 12.49 -19.54
CA PHE A 37 15.43 11.36 -18.64
C PHE A 37 15.14 10.09 -19.46
N ASP A 38 16.19 9.27 -19.66
CA ASP A 38 16.09 7.97 -20.35
C ASP A 38 15.47 6.90 -19.41
N PHE A 39 14.19 7.07 -19.07
CA PHE A 39 13.43 6.06 -18.33
C PHE A 39 13.01 4.95 -19.29
N LYS A 40 13.69 3.80 -19.19
CA LYS A 40 13.42 2.59 -20.01
C LYS A 40 12.32 1.68 -19.46
N GLY A 41 11.72 2.06 -18.34
CA GLY A 41 10.64 1.30 -17.71
C GLY A 41 9.27 1.56 -18.34
N LYS A 42 8.25 0.93 -17.74
CA LYS A 42 6.84 1.12 -18.07
C LYS A 42 6.13 1.81 -16.92
N PHE A 43 5.13 2.64 -17.22
CA PHE A 43 4.30 3.28 -16.20
C PHE A 43 3.16 2.39 -15.69
N ALA A 44 2.87 1.30 -16.39
CA ALA A 44 1.86 0.33 -16.03
C ALA A 44 2.27 -1.07 -16.47
N LEU A 45 1.82 -2.05 -15.72
CA LEU A 45 1.97 -3.47 -16.02
C LEU A 45 0.62 -4.16 -15.81
N SER A 46 0.21 -4.99 -16.78
CA SER A 46 -0.92 -5.90 -16.64
C SER A 46 -0.43 -7.32 -16.87
N GLU A 47 -0.80 -8.23 -16.00
CA GLU A 47 -0.38 -9.63 -16.05
C GLU A 47 -1.52 -10.55 -15.64
N THR A 48 -1.60 -11.71 -16.28
CA THR A 48 -2.56 -12.77 -15.91
C THR A 48 -1.81 -13.97 -15.36
N PHE A 49 -2.21 -14.44 -14.20
CA PHE A 49 -1.67 -15.65 -13.58
C PHE A 49 -2.63 -16.80 -13.80
N THR A 50 -2.13 -17.90 -14.39
CA THR A 50 -2.93 -19.09 -14.69
C THR A 50 -3.10 -20.03 -13.49
N ALA A 51 -2.21 -19.91 -12.51
CA ALA A 51 -2.26 -20.68 -11.26
C ALA A 51 -1.90 -19.75 -10.10
N THR A 52 -2.84 -19.56 -9.19
CA THR A 52 -2.65 -18.79 -7.96
C THR A 52 -3.02 -19.66 -6.77
N PRO A 53 -2.21 -19.70 -5.69
CA PRO A 53 -2.63 -20.39 -4.48
C PRO A 53 -3.86 -19.69 -3.88
N PRO A 54 -4.80 -20.42 -3.26
CA PRO A 54 -5.88 -19.79 -2.52
C PRO A 54 -5.29 -19.02 -1.33
N PRO A 55 -5.75 -17.79 -1.05
CA PRO A 55 -5.19 -16.98 0.03
C PRO A 55 -5.48 -17.53 1.43
N ALA A 56 -6.52 -18.37 1.60
CA ALA A 56 -7.08 -18.73 2.89
C ALA A 56 -7.38 -17.47 3.73
N LEU A 57 -8.22 -16.60 3.19
CA LEU A 57 -8.63 -15.36 3.86
C LEU A 57 -9.40 -15.69 5.13
N HIS A 58 -8.85 -15.30 6.27
CA HIS A 58 -9.49 -15.41 7.58
C HIS A 58 -9.87 -14.01 8.07
N ILE A 59 -11.12 -13.84 8.51
CA ILE A 59 -11.63 -12.58 9.05
C ILE A 59 -12.03 -12.80 10.51
N GLU A 60 -11.58 -11.91 11.38
CA GLU A 60 -11.91 -11.93 12.81
C GLU A 60 -13.42 -11.91 13.04
N GLY A 61 -13.90 -12.86 13.83
CA GLY A 61 -15.33 -13.01 14.14
C GLY A 61 -16.17 -13.71 13.06
N ILE A 62 -15.60 -14.01 11.88
CA ILE A 62 -16.27 -14.73 10.80
C ILE A 62 -15.61 -16.09 10.56
N GLY A 63 -14.28 -16.13 10.51
CA GLY A 63 -13.49 -17.31 10.16
C GLY A 63 -13.00 -17.27 8.72
N LEU A 64 -12.74 -18.46 8.15
CA LEU A 64 -12.26 -18.63 6.78
C LEU A 64 -13.33 -18.30 5.76
N ILE A 65 -12.95 -17.54 4.75
CA ILE A 65 -13.79 -17.16 3.61
C ILE A 65 -13.45 -18.05 2.42
N GLY A 66 -14.49 -18.63 1.82
CA GLY A 66 -14.37 -19.43 0.59
C GLY A 66 -14.30 -18.57 -0.67
N PHE A 67 -13.66 -19.14 -1.71
CA PHE A 67 -13.66 -18.54 -3.05
C PHE A 67 -14.13 -19.57 -4.08
N PRO A 68 -15.03 -19.19 -5.00
CA PRO A 68 -15.63 -17.85 -5.15
C PRO A 68 -16.44 -17.43 -3.93
N LEU A 69 -16.52 -16.11 -3.67
CA LEU A 69 -17.22 -15.55 -2.52
C LEU A 69 -18.70 -15.92 -2.56
N SER A 70 -19.18 -16.59 -1.51
CA SER A 70 -20.60 -16.94 -1.37
C SER A 70 -21.45 -15.75 -0.93
N GLU A 71 -22.74 -15.75 -1.26
CA GLU A 71 -23.67 -14.72 -0.79
C GLU A 71 -23.76 -14.70 0.75
N ARG A 72 -23.66 -15.86 1.39
CA ARG A 72 -23.61 -15.99 2.86
C ARG A 72 -22.40 -15.25 3.41
N ASP A 73 -21.20 -15.52 2.87
CA ASP A 73 -19.97 -14.93 3.38
C ASP A 73 -19.92 -13.43 3.08
N ALA A 74 -20.44 -12.98 1.94
CA ALA A 74 -20.60 -11.57 1.63
C ALA A 74 -21.47 -10.85 2.67
N LYS A 75 -22.59 -11.42 3.09
CA LYS A 75 -23.47 -10.86 4.15
C LYS A 75 -22.77 -10.83 5.51
N LEU A 76 -21.96 -11.84 5.84
CA LEU A 76 -21.18 -11.83 7.08
C LEU A 76 -20.11 -10.74 7.07
N ILE A 77 -19.43 -10.56 5.94
CA ILE A 77 -18.46 -9.48 5.76
C ILE A 77 -19.14 -8.11 5.89
N GLU A 78 -20.28 -7.91 5.22
CA GLU A 78 -21.05 -6.68 5.29
C GLU A 78 -21.44 -6.34 6.75
N ALA A 79 -21.90 -7.34 7.51
CA ALA A 79 -22.30 -7.17 8.92
C ALA A 79 -21.11 -6.84 9.87
N ALA A 80 -19.91 -7.30 9.56
CA ALA A 80 -18.69 -7.08 10.37
C ALA A 80 -17.87 -5.85 9.96
N ALA A 81 -18.12 -5.32 8.77
CA ALA A 81 -17.42 -4.20 8.16
C ALA A 81 -18.06 -2.85 8.52
N ILE A 82 -17.38 -1.78 8.17
CA ILE A 82 -17.93 -0.43 8.19
C ILE A 82 -18.11 0.08 6.76
N GLN A 83 -19.01 1.06 6.58
CA GLN A 83 -19.18 1.70 5.28
C GLN A 83 -17.90 2.42 4.89
N ALA A 84 -17.35 2.12 3.71
CA ALA A 84 -16.09 2.68 3.24
C ALA A 84 -16.27 4.14 2.83
N PRO A 85 -15.55 5.08 3.45
CA PRO A 85 -15.56 6.46 3.02
C PRO A 85 -14.77 6.66 1.73
N PHE A 86 -15.04 7.75 1.00
CA PHE A 86 -14.27 8.16 -0.16
C PHE A 86 -13.98 9.66 -0.15
N GLY A 87 -12.94 10.06 -0.89
CA GLY A 87 -12.55 11.47 -1.02
C GLY A 87 -13.46 12.22 -1.99
N ARG A 88 -13.97 13.39 -1.56
CA ARG A 88 -14.70 14.33 -2.41
C ARG A 88 -14.08 15.72 -2.27
N GLY A 89 -13.21 16.09 -3.19
CA GLY A 89 -12.38 17.27 -3.05
C GLY A 89 -11.45 17.17 -1.84
N THR A 90 -11.57 18.08 -0.88
CA THR A 90 -10.78 18.11 0.37
C THR A 90 -11.43 17.35 1.52
N HIS A 91 -12.61 16.78 1.32
CA HIS A 91 -13.39 16.10 2.36
C HIS A 91 -13.42 14.60 2.16
N THR A 92 -13.51 13.86 3.26
CA THR A 92 -13.81 12.43 3.29
C THR A 92 -15.28 12.26 3.66
N VAL A 93 -16.05 11.59 2.80
CA VAL A 93 -17.50 11.44 2.95
C VAL A 93 -17.92 9.98 2.79
N VAL A 94 -19.08 9.65 3.37
CA VAL A 94 -19.81 8.40 3.11
C VAL A 94 -21.07 8.76 2.35
N ASP A 95 -21.22 8.27 1.13
CA ASP A 95 -22.39 8.48 0.29
C ASP A 95 -22.65 7.18 -0.49
N THR A 96 -23.58 6.39 -0.01
CA THR A 96 -23.92 5.07 -0.56
C THR A 96 -24.58 5.14 -1.93
N THR A 97 -25.06 6.32 -2.35
CA THR A 97 -25.59 6.52 -3.71
C THR A 97 -24.48 6.60 -4.76
N VAL A 98 -23.27 6.98 -4.34
CA VAL A 98 -22.08 7.03 -5.17
C VAL A 98 -21.25 5.77 -5.03
N ARG A 99 -21.02 5.34 -3.76
CA ARG A 99 -20.17 4.19 -3.45
C ARG A 99 -20.75 3.36 -2.32
N ASP A 100 -21.43 2.27 -2.65
CA ASP A 100 -21.91 1.29 -1.67
C ASP A 100 -20.86 0.19 -1.47
N THR A 101 -19.84 0.51 -0.69
CA THR A 101 -18.66 -0.33 -0.44
C THR A 101 -18.41 -0.44 1.05
N PHE A 102 -18.06 -1.63 1.51
CA PHE A 102 -17.70 -1.90 2.91
C PHE A 102 -16.22 -2.12 3.04
N GLU A 103 -15.65 -1.75 4.20
CA GLU A 103 -14.24 -1.95 4.48
C GLU A 103 -13.98 -2.62 5.82
N ILE A 104 -12.94 -3.45 5.86
CA ILE A 104 -12.38 -4.04 7.07
C ILE A 104 -10.90 -3.64 7.16
N ASN A 105 -10.48 -3.19 8.34
CA ASN A 105 -9.10 -2.79 8.60
C ASN A 105 -8.14 -3.99 8.56
N PRO A 106 -6.86 -3.79 8.18
CA PRO A 106 -5.92 -4.88 7.97
C PRO A 106 -5.58 -5.70 9.23
N ASN A 107 -5.78 -5.14 10.42
CA ASN A 107 -5.58 -5.84 11.69
C ASN A 107 -6.71 -6.84 12.03
N ARG A 108 -7.79 -6.86 11.26
CA ARG A 108 -8.94 -7.74 11.48
C ARG A 108 -9.05 -8.88 10.48
N PHE A 109 -8.09 -9.02 9.57
CA PHE A 109 -8.05 -10.15 8.66
C PHE A 109 -6.61 -10.57 8.36
N SER A 110 -6.43 -11.81 7.93
CA SER A 110 -5.14 -12.39 7.57
C SER A 110 -5.27 -13.35 6.40
N PHE A 111 -4.16 -13.65 5.76
CA PHE A 111 -4.04 -14.75 4.81
C PHE A 111 -3.28 -15.89 5.46
N GLU A 112 -3.92 -17.04 5.65
CA GLU A 112 -3.37 -18.15 6.42
C GLU A 112 -2.62 -19.18 5.57
N ASN A 113 -2.69 -19.08 4.24
CA ASN A 113 -1.93 -19.97 3.37
C ASN A 113 -0.49 -19.46 3.21
N PRO A 114 0.53 -20.20 3.69
CA PRO A 114 1.94 -19.79 3.53
C PRO A 114 2.36 -19.59 2.08
N ALA A 115 1.82 -20.39 1.14
CA ALA A 115 2.10 -20.26 -0.29
C ALA A 115 1.61 -18.93 -0.88
N TRP A 116 0.67 -18.24 -0.22
CA TRP A 116 0.21 -16.91 -0.64
C TRP A 116 1.30 -15.85 -0.48
N ASN A 117 2.09 -15.91 0.61
CA ASN A 117 3.20 -14.98 0.83
C ASN A 117 4.30 -15.15 -0.22
N GLU A 118 4.64 -16.39 -0.56
CA GLU A 118 5.63 -16.69 -1.62
C GLU A 118 5.13 -16.19 -2.98
N PHE A 119 3.84 -16.40 -3.27
CA PHE A 119 3.21 -15.89 -4.49
C PHE A 119 3.25 -14.36 -4.54
N LEU A 120 2.90 -13.64 -3.46
CA LEU A 120 2.98 -12.17 -3.40
C LEU A 120 4.40 -11.64 -3.61
N GLN A 121 5.41 -12.31 -3.06
CA GLN A 121 6.81 -11.95 -3.32
C GLN A 121 7.18 -12.10 -4.79
N ALA A 122 6.77 -13.20 -5.42
CA ALA A 122 7.01 -13.43 -6.85
C ALA A 122 6.27 -12.38 -7.72
N VAL A 123 5.02 -12.03 -7.38
CA VAL A 123 4.26 -10.97 -8.04
C VAL A 123 4.97 -9.62 -7.90
N THR A 124 5.39 -9.27 -6.70
CA THR A 124 6.08 -8.01 -6.42
C THR A 124 7.39 -7.89 -7.22
N GLN A 125 8.17 -8.97 -7.28
CA GLN A 125 9.39 -9.03 -8.07
C GLN A 125 9.10 -8.89 -9.58
N LYS A 126 8.03 -9.53 -10.07
CA LYS A 126 7.62 -9.45 -11.46
C LYS A 126 7.17 -8.03 -11.83
N VAL A 127 6.41 -7.39 -10.94
CA VAL A 127 6.00 -5.98 -11.09
C VAL A 127 7.23 -5.07 -11.13
N ALA A 128 8.16 -5.21 -10.19
CA ALA A 128 9.40 -4.42 -10.16
C ALA A 128 10.18 -4.53 -11.47
N THR A 129 10.37 -5.74 -11.96
CA THR A 129 11.08 -6.01 -13.23
C THR A 129 10.31 -5.44 -14.42
N GLY A 130 9.00 -5.67 -14.48
CA GLY A 130 8.16 -5.21 -15.60
C GLY A 130 8.03 -3.69 -15.70
N LEU A 131 8.10 -2.99 -14.56
CA LEU A 131 8.14 -1.54 -14.49
C LEU A 131 9.55 -0.95 -14.71
N GLY A 132 10.57 -1.81 -14.85
CA GLY A 132 11.95 -1.36 -15.10
C GLY A 132 12.64 -0.78 -13.86
N LEU A 133 12.26 -1.21 -12.65
CA LEU A 133 12.93 -0.78 -11.43
C LEU A 133 14.34 -1.35 -11.38
N PRO A 134 15.36 -0.57 -10.96
CA PRO A 134 16.75 -1.03 -10.91
C PRO A 134 16.90 -2.24 -9.97
N PRO A 135 17.60 -3.30 -10.40
CA PRO A 135 17.77 -4.53 -9.60
C PRO A 135 18.58 -4.34 -8.32
N LYS A 136 19.31 -3.22 -8.19
CA LYS A 136 20.12 -2.87 -7.01
C LYS A 136 19.27 -2.27 -5.85
N ARG A 137 18.02 -1.93 -6.09
CA ARG A 137 17.11 -1.47 -5.04
C ARG A 137 16.35 -2.67 -4.46
N PRO A 138 16.01 -2.65 -3.16
CA PRO A 138 15.14 -3.67 -2.62
C PRO A 138 13.81 -3.67 -3.41
N PRO A 139 13.20 -4.84 -3.64
CA PRO A 139 11.92 -4.92 -4.34
C PRO A 139 10.87 -4.11 -3.57
N PRO A 140 9.84 -3.61 -4.24
CA PRO A 140 8.69 -3.01 -3.59
C PRO A 140 8.10 -3.97 -2.56
N HIS A 141 7.64 -3.44 -1.45
CA HIS A 141 6.97 -4.23 -0.42
C HIS A 141 5.46 -4.13 -0.60
N ALA A 142 4.77 -5.27 -0.52
CA ALA A 142 3.32 -5.34 -0.55
C ALA A 142 2.79 -5.39 0.89
N GLU A 143 1.95 -4.43 1.25
CA GLU A 143 1.33 -4.36 2.57
C GLU A 143 -0.19 -4.46 2.46
N LEU A 144 -0.81 -5.14 3.44
CA LEU A 144 -2.25 -5.14 3.56
C LEU A 144 -2.70 -3.75 4.02
N TYR A 145 -3.58 -3.15 3.23
CA TYR A 145 -4.13 -1.82 3.54
C TYR A 145 -5.56 -1.91 4.05
N LYS A 146 -6.44 -2.53 3.28
CA LYS A 146 -7.86 -2.74 3.61
C LYS A 146 -8.42 -3.92 2.82
N LEU A 147 -9.40 -4.60 3.39
CA LEU A 147 -10.30 -5.47 2.64
C LEU A 147 -11.53 -4.65 2.24
N LEU A 148 -11.86 -4.65 0.95
CA LEU A 148 -13.01 -3.93 0.41
C LEU A 148 -14.01 -4.91 -0.17
N LEU A 149 -15.28 -4.77 0.20
CA LEU A 149 -16.42 -5.48 -0.39
C LEU A 149 -17.26 -4.47 -1.16
N TYR A 150 -17.22 -4.57 -2.49
CA TYR A 150 -18.04 -3.76 -3.38
C TYR A 150 -19.38 -4.45 -3.63
N LYS A 151 -20.48 -3.72 -3.47
CA LYS A 151 -21.81 -4.18 -3.87
C LYS A 151 -22.06 -3.91 -5.34
N THR A 152 -23.03 -4.60 -5.91
CA THR A 152 -23.42 -4.41 -7.31
C THR A 152 -23.79 -2.96 -7.59
N GLY A 153 -23.20 -2.36 -8.61
CA GLY A 153 -23.42 -0.96 -8.98
C GLY A 153 -22.54 0.06 -8.24
N SER A 154 -21.71 -0.38 -7.29
CA SER A 154 -20.72 0.47 -6.59
C SER A 154 -19.58 0.86 -7.54
N GLN A 155 -19.18 2.14 -7.51
CA GLN A 155 -18.06 2.68 -8.31
C GLN A 155 -16.84 3.00 -7.45
#